data_851892c5e4ac20e6b6c50f6329660f37
#
_entry.id   851892c5e4ac20e6b6c50f6329660f37
#
_cell.length_a   1.000
_cell.length_b   1.000
_cell.length_c   1.000
_cell.angle_alpha   90.00
_cell.angle_beta   90.00
_cell.angle_gamma   90.00
#
_symmetry.space_group_name_H-M   'P 1'
#
loop_
_entity.id
_entity.type
_entity.pdbx_description
1 polymer ?
#
loop_
_entity_poly.entity_id
_entity_poly.type
_entity_poly.pdbx_seq_one_letter_code
_entity_poly.pdbx_strand_id
1 'polypeptide(L)'
;RFYMVTTNDSYHQNFYVYTDDIYREWSEPVIVDQDGIDPSLYFEDDKCYFISNGNDTDGRGCIQMCQIDIETGKKLSESKFLWHGTGGRFLEAPHIYKFGEYYYLLEAEGGTEYGHMVNYSRSKNIWGPYTPYPNNPVLTNRNLGGYQIQAAGHGDILEDNDGNWWFAHLAFRQIHMWQTYHHLGREVCLVPVKWNDDGWFEIGVNGTTPIEVELPDNIKFTPQKFSYDKTFENLDEKLDWCYIRIPHMENYKFDKNGLELKGTDVTIDDVASPTFAGIRQTEFDLDINCDVIPGAEKSGISFYMDEKHHYEVVVEKNESGTFVYSRQTIGCIWQ
;
A
#
# COMPACT_ATOMS: atom_id res chain seq x y z
N ARG A 1 -1.88 18.86 -10.91
CA ARG A 1 -0.72 17.97 -10.89
C ARG A 1 -0.84 16.94 -9.78
N PHE A 2 -0.47 15.71 -10.05
CA PHE A 2 -0.40 14.61 -9.09
C PHE A 2 1.03 14.39 -8.66
N TYR A 3 1.23 14.08 -7.39
CA TYR A 3 2.53 13.75 -6.81
C TYR A 3 2.45 12.38 -6.15
N MET A 4 3.45 11.56 -6.35
CA MET A 4 3.67 10.31 -5.62
C MET A 4 4.99 10.45 -4.87
N VAL A 5 4.93 10.39 -3.56
CA VAL A 5 6.09 10.52 -2.67
C VAL A 5 6.34 9.20 -1.96
N THR A 6 7.61 8.81 -1.82
CA THR A 6 7.98 7.54 -1.23
C THR A 6 9.44 7.52 -0.79
N THR A 7 9.82 6.45 -0.12
CA THR A 7 11.19 6.15 0.28
C THR A 7 11.76 5.03 -0.57
N ASN A 8 12.97 5.20 -1.11
CA ASN A 8 13.76 4.11 -1.65
C ASN A 8 14.51 3.44 -0.50
N ASP A 9 14.03 2.29 -0.06
CA ASP A 9 14.57 1.57 1.09
C ASP A 9 16.04 1.14 0.88
N SER A 10 16.40 0.72 -0.33
CA SER A 10 17.76 0.27 -0.65
C SER A 10 18.83 1.36 -0.51
N TYR A 11 18.45 2.62 -0.71
CA TYR A 11 19.35 3.77 -0.63
C TYR A 11 19.01 4.70 0.53
N HIS A 12 17.96 4.41 1.29
CA HIS A 12 17.44 5.26 2.37
C HIS A 12 17.22 6.71 1.89
N GLN A 13 16.60 6.84 0.71
CA GLN A 13 16.37 8.14 0.07
C GLN A 13 14.89 8.41 -0.11
N ASN A 14 14.46 9.57 0.34
CA ASN A 14 13.14 10.09 0.04
C ASN A 14 13.12 10.80 -1.30
N PHE A 15 12.08 10.58 -2.08
CA PHE A 15 11.88 11.24 -3.36
C PHE A 15 10.39 11.35 -3.71
N TYR A 16 10.09 12.16 -4.67
CA TYR A 16 8.78 12.18 -5.31
C TYR A 16 8.91 12.22 -6.83
N VAL A 17 7.85 11.79 -7.47
CA VAL A 17 7.62 11.96 -8.91
C VAL A 17 6.28 12.65 -9.11
N TYR A 18 6.08 13.28 -10.26
CA TYR A 18 4.83 13.97 -10.55
C TYR A 18 4.37 13.76 -12.00
N THR A 19 3.07 13.95 -12.21
CA THR A 19 2.44 13.93 -13.53
C THR A 19 1.22 14.85 -13.55
N ASP A 20 0.83 15.29 -14.74
CA ASP A 20 -0.45 15.99 -14.93
C ASP A 20 -1.57 15.03 -15.36
N ASP A 21 -1.24 13.76 -15.67
CA ASP A 21 -2.17 12.69 -16.01
C ASP A 21 -1.66 11.36 -15.43
N ILE A 22 -2.38 10.79 -14.44
CA ILE A 22 -1.98 9.57 -13.73
C ILE A 22 -1.84 8.34 -14.62
N TYR A 23 -2.43 8.34 -15.80
CA TYR A 23 -2.36 7.24 -16.77
C TYR A 23 -1.21 7.38 -17.77
N ARG A 24 -0.39 8.43 -17.63
CA ARG A 24 0.73 8.71 -18.52
C ARG A 24 2.07 8.60 -17.79
N GLU A 25 3.11 9.02 -18.46
CA GLU A 25 4.47 9.03 -17.93
C GLU A 25 4.59 9.96 -16.72
N TRP A 26 5.34 9.53 -15.74
CA TRP A 26 5.71 10.29 -14.57
C TRP A 26 7.09 10.92 -14.77
N SER A 27 7.37 11.99 -14.04
CA SER A 27 8.68 12.66 -14.08
C SER A 27 9.81 11.75 -13.62
N GLU A 28 11.05 12.15 -13.90
CA GLU A 28 12.21 11.64 -13.19
C GLU A 28 12.08 11.90 -11.68
N PRO A 29 12.68 11.05 -10.82
CA PRO A 29 12.64 11.22 -9.38
C PRO A 29 13.30 12.52 -8.92
N VAL A 30 12.62 13.27 -8.07
CA VAL A 30 13.14 14.45 -7.40
C VAL A 30 13.49 14.07 -5.96
N ILE A 31 14.78 14.07 -5.64
CA ILE A 31 15.30 13.66 -4.33
C ILE A 31 15.08 14.76 -3.30
N VAL A 32 14.68 14.36 -2.09
CA VAL A 32 14.57 15.25 -0.92
C VAL A 32 15.57 14.81 0.15
N ASP A 33 16.43 15.73 0.57
CA ASP A 33 17.44 15.49 1.62
C ASP A 33 16.82 15.62 3.02
N GLN A 34 15.93 14.69 3.34
CA GLN A 34 15.36 14.49 4.68
C GLN A 34 15.27 13.00 4.97
N ASP A 35 15.77 12.61 6.13
CA ASP A 35 15.75 11.23 6.61
C ASP A 35 14.32 10.76 6.95
N GLY A 36 14.22 9.48 7.24
CA GLY A 36 12.99 8.81 7.64
C GLY A 36 12.31 8.09 6.49
N ILE A 37 11.15 7.51 6.79
CA ILE A 37 10.31 6.79 5.84
C ILE A 37 8.88 7.36 5.83
N ASP A 38 8.03 6.81 4.97
CA ASP A 38 6.62 7.16 4.81
C ASP A 38 6.41 8.67 4.63
N PRO A 39 7.10 9.30 3.68
CA PRO A 39 6.97 10.74 3.50
C PRO A 39 5.61 11.14 2.94
N SER A 40 5.15 12.32 3.32
CA SER A 40 4.00 12.98 2.71
C SER A 40 4.32 14.43 2.33
N LEU A 41 3.49 15.00 1.45
CA LEU A 41 3.55 16.39 1.03
C LEU A 41 2.30 17.13 1.52
N TYR A 42 2.52 18.33 2.05
CA TYR A 42 1.42 19.23 2.38
C TYR A 42 1.64 20.57 1.68
N PHE A 43 0.61 21.06 1.01
CA PHE A 43 0.65 22.33 0.28
C PHE A 43 -0.24 23.37 0.96
N GLU A 44 0.30 24.54 1.18
CA GLU A 44 -0.46 25.70 1.67
C GLU A 44 0.10 26.98 1.04
N ASP A 45 -0.77 27.76 0.40
CA ASP A 45 -0.39 28.90 -0.41
C ASP A 45 0.69 28.52 -1.45
N ASP A 46 1.81 29.26 -1.47
CA ASP A 46 2.93 28.98 -2.37
C ASP A 46 4.01 28.07 -1.73
N LYS A 47 3.69 27.38 -0.64
CA LYS A 47 4.62 26.54 0.11
C LYS A 47 4.33 25.08 -0.04
N CYS A 48 5.39 24.29 -0.09
CA CYS A 48 5.34 22.83 0.02
C CYS A 48 6.12 22.40 1.26
N TYR A 49 5.48 21.56 2.07
CA TYR A 49 6.09 20.96 3.25
C TYR A 49 6.28 19.47 3.02
N PHE A 50 7.45 18.99 3.38
CA PHE A 50 7.82 17.59 3.32
C PHE A 50 7.83 17.04 4.74
N ILE A 51 7.04 16.01 5.00
CA ILE A 51 6.84 15.41 6.30
C ILE A 51 7.32 13.97 6.23
N SER A 52 8.04 13.49 7.24
CA SER A 52 8.45 12.09 7.39
C SER A 52 8.58 11.72 8.86
N ASN A 53 8.73 10.44 9.16
CA ASN A 53 9.24 10.06 10.47
C ASN A 53 10.74 10.37 10.57
N GLY A 54 11.30 10.27 11.75
CA GLY A 54 12.71 10.49 12.02
C GLY A 54 13.03 10.30 13.49
N ASN A 55 14.16 10.83 13.89
CA ASN A 55 14.58 10.86 15.29
C ASN A 55 14.94 12.28 15.69
N ASP A 56 14.61 12.64 16.92
CA ASP A 56 15.09 13.90 17.51
C ASP A 56 16.57 13.81 17.90
N THR A 57 17.10 14.87 18.48
CA THR A 57 18.50 14.96 18.90
C THR A 57 18.91 13.93 19.96
N ASP A 58 17.95 13.39 20.69
CA ASP A 58 18.17 12.37 21.71
C ASP A 58 17.98 10.95 21.17
N GLY A 59 17.71 10.81 19.85
CA GLY A 59 17.47 9.53 19.18
C GLY A 59 16.07 8.95 19.41
N ARG A 60 15.13 9.74 19.94
CA ARG A 60 13.74 9.32 20.12
C ARG A 60 12.96 9.52 18.83
N GLY A 61 12.18 8.51 18.43
CA GLY A 61 11.31 8.58 17.26
C GLY A 61 10.37 9.79 17.29
N CYS A 62 10.24 10.46 16.17
CA CYS A 62 9.42 11.66 16.03
C CYS A 62 8.87 11.80 14.62
N ILE A 63 7.85 12.64 14.45
CA ILE A 63 7.48 13.21 13.16
C ILE A 63 8.22 14.52 12.99
N GLN A 64 8.85 14.68 11.83
CA GLN A 64 9.60 15.87 11.44
C GLN A 64 9.10 16.44 10.13
N MET A 65 9.32 17.74 9.93
CA MET A 65 8.89 18.46 8.74
C MET A 65 9.89 19.53 8.35
N CYS A 66 10.08 19.72 7.05
CA CYS A 66 10.76 20.87 6.48
C CYS A 66 9.94 21.48 5.35
N GLN A 67 10.24 22.73 5.00
CA GLN A 67 9.75 23.35 3.77
C GLN A 67 10.71 23.00 2.63
N ILE A 68 10.18 22.66 1.47
CA ILE A 68 10.95 22.37 0.26
C ILE A 68 10.53 23.25 -0.91
N ASP A 69 11.42 23.39 -1.87
CA ASP A 69 11.13 23.83 -3.21
C ASP A 69 10.60 22.63 -4.02
N ILE A 70 9.34 22.68 -4.44
CA ILE A 70 8.66 21.55 -5.10
C ILE A 70 9.18 21.28 -6.52
N GLU A 71 9.90 22.18 -7.14
CA GLU A 71 10.48 21.96 -8.46
C GLU A 71 11.83 21.23 -8.38
N THR A 72 12.54 21.40 -7.27
CA THR A 72 13.92 20.88 -7.11
C THR A 72 14.12 19.89 -5.97
N GLY A 73 13.15 19.75 -5.07
CA GLY A 73 13.27 18.94 -3.85
C GLY A 73 14.17 19.56 -2.77
N LYS A 74 14.74 20.75 -3.04
CA LYS A 74 15.69 21.40 -2.13
C LYS A 74 15.00 21.91 -0.88
N LYS A 75 15.58 21.61 0.28
CA LYS A 75 15.12 22.16 1.56
C LYS A 75 15.27 23.67 1.60
N LEU A 76 14.19 24.35 1.97
CA LEU A 76 14.12 25.80 2.20
C LEU A 76 14.15 26.13 3.70
N SER A 77 13.99 25.13 4.56
CA SER A 77 14.12 25.28 6.01
C SER A 77 14.83 24.07 6.61
N GLU A 78 15.36 24.22 7.82
CA GLU A 78 15.77 23.08 8.63
C GLU A 78 14.59 22.18 8.94
N SER A 79 14.85 20.86 9.11
CA SER A 79 13.85 19.91 9.60
C SER A 79 13.56 20.20 11.06
N LYS A 80 12.28 20.31 11.39
CA LYS A 80 11.80 20.57 12.75
C LYS A 80 10.97 19.40 13.24
N PHE A 81 11.19 19.05 14.48
CA PHE A 81 10.37 18.13 15.22
C PHE A 81 8.94 18.70 15.40
N LEU A 82 7.95 17.86 15.21
CA LEU A 82 6.54 18.20 15.39
C LEU A 82 5.91 17.46 16.58
N TRP A 83 6.05 16.14 16.63
CA TRP A 83 5.37 15.30 17.62
C TRP A 83 6.07 13.94 17.80
N HIS A 84 5.97 13.36 19.01
CA HIS A 84 6.51 12.05 19.37
C HIS A 84 5.45 10.93 19.36
N GLY A 85 4.25 11.18 18.83
CA GLY A 85 3.16 10.21 18.90
C GLY A 85 2.67 9.97 20.31
N THR A 86 2.06 8.80 20.51
CA THR A 86 1.51 8.38 21.81
C THR A 86 2.47 7.48 22.61
N GLY A 87 3.60 7.11 22.03
CA GLY A 87 4.63 6.27 22.64
C GLY A 87 4.59 4.80 22.23
N GLY A 88 3.85 4.47 21.19
CA GLY A 88 3.89 3.17 20.53
C GLY A 88 5.21 2.95 19.75
N ARG A 89 5.41 1.71 19.29
CA ARG A 89 6.53 1.36 18.40
C ARG A 89 6.29 1.93 17.00
N PHE A 90 7.37 2.21 16.27
CA PHE A 90 7.31 2.54 14.85
C PHE A 90 6.35 3.69 14.54
N LEU A 91 6.67 4.86 15.05
CA LEU A 91 5.96 6.10 14.72
C LEU A 91 6.28 6.46 13.26
N GLU A 92 5.28 6.38 12.38
CA GLU A 92 5.45 6.45 10.93
C GLU A 92 4.19 6.99 10.24
N ALA A 93 4.18 7.05 8.90
CA ALA A 93 3.03 7.44 8.07
C ALA A 93 2.40 8.81 8.43
N PRO A 94 3.19 9.88 8.53
CA PRO A 94 2.63 11.19 8.89
C PRO A 94 1.89 11.85 7.73
N HIS A 95 0.68 12.36 8.00
CA HIS A 95 -0.08 13.22 7.08
C HIS A 95 -0.58 14.46 7.80
N ILE A 96 -0.48 15.62 7.14
CA ILE A 96 -1.04 16.88 7.66
C ILE A 96 -2.22 17.32 6.82
N TYR A 97 -3.29 17.72 7.49
CA TYR A 97 -4.50 18.29 6.90
C TYR A 97 -4.86 19.57 7.60
N LYS A 98 -5.55 20.48 6.90
CA LYS A 98 -6.08 21.70 7.50
C LYS A 98 -7.59 21.71 7.38
N PHE A 99 -8.27 21.67 8.52
CA PHE A 99 -9.72 21.78 8.60
C PHE A 99 -10.09 22.93 9.54
N GLY A 100 -10.77 23.92 8.99
CA GLY A 100 -11.06 25.15 9.72
C GLY A 100 -9.80 25.87 10.19
N GLU A 101 -9.69 26.10 11.49
CA GLU A 101 -8.52 26.80 12.08
C GLU A 101 -7.39 25.87 12.55
N TYR A 102 -7.55 24.55 12.41
CA TYR A 102 -6.58 23.56 12.91
C TYR A 102 -5.87 22.81 11.80
N TYR A 103 -4.60 22.55 12.04
CA TYR A 103 -3.81 21.53 11.35
C TYR A 103 -3.93 20.24 12.14
N TYR A 104 -4.25 19.14 11.46
CA TYR A 104 -4.34 17.80 12.02
C TYR A 104 -3.16 17.00 11.52
N LEU A 105 -2.37 16.46 12.43
CA LEU A 105 -1.27 15.56 12.12
C LEU A 105 -1.70 14.14 12.48
N LEU A 106 -1.92 13.33 11.46
CA LEU A 106 -2.16 11.90 11.57
C LEU A 106 -0.84 11.15 11.51
N GLU A 107 -0.80 10.00 12.14
CA GLU A 107 0.34 9.07 12.08
C GLU A 107 -0.11 7.65 12.41
N ALA A 108 0.76 6.67 12.13
CA ALA A 108 0.60 5.29 12.53
C ALA A 108 1.65 4.87 13.57
N GLU A 109 1.24 4.03 14.49
CA GLU A 109 2.11 3.37 15.46
C GLU A 109 1.81 1.88 15.52
N GLY A 110 2.67 1.10 16.18
CA GLY A 110 2.49 -0.32 16.42
C GLY A 110 3.10 -1.24 15.36
N GLY A 111 3.50 -0.68 14.22
CA GLY A 111 4.02 -1.42 13.06
C GLY A 111 2.90 -2.08 12.24
N THR A 112 3.20 -2.44 11.00
CA THR A 112 2.25 -3.03 10.04
C THR A 112 1.88 -4.49 10.36
N GLU A 113 1.54 -4.76 11.59
CA GLU A 113 1.17 -6.06 12.13
C GLU A 113 0.04 -5.92 13.14
N TYR A 114 -0.27 -6.91 13.95
CA TYR A 114 -1.41 -6.91 14.89
C TYR A 114 -1.45 -5.72 15.87
N GLY A 115 -0.32 -5.06 16.13
CA GLY A 115 -0.23 -3.88 16.96
C GLY A 115 -0.61 -2.56 16.29
N HIS A 116 -0.84 -2.56 14.98
CA HIS A 116 -1.03 -1.37 14.16
C HIS A 116 -2.21 -0.51 14.63
N MET A 117 -2.04 0.79 14.57
CA MET A 117 -3.05 1.77 14.98
C MET A 117 -2.82 3.12 14.30
N VAL A 118 -3.86 3.94 14.29
CA VAL A 118 -3.82 5.33 13.86
C VAL A 118 -4.00 6.23 15.07
N ASN A 119 -3.15 7.23 15.21
CA ASN A 119 -3.28 8.31 16.17
C ASN A 119 -3.29 9.63 15.44
N TYR A 120 -3.74 10.68 16.13
CA TYR A 120 -3.59 12.04 15.61
C TYR A 120 -3.54 13.09 16.71
N SER A 121 -3.10 14.25 16.29
CA SER A 121 -3.01 15.45 17.11
C SER A 121 -3.41 16.67 16.29
N ARG A 122 -3.70 17.80 16.91
CA ARG A 122 -4.00 19.04 16.21
C ARG A 122 -3.29 20.25 16.79
N SER A 123 -3.10 21.26 15.94
CA SER A 123 -2.52 22.55 16.32
C SER A 123 -3.11 23.69 15.50
N LYS A 124 -3.13 24.91 16.03
CA LYS A 124 -3.44 26.13 15.25
C LYS A 124 -2.26 26.64 14.43
N ASN A 125 -1.09 26.08 14.62
CA ASN A 125 0.13 26.41 13.88
C ASN A 125 0.70 25.14 13.28
N ILE A 126 1.01 25.17 11.98
CA ILE A 126 1.57 24.01 11.27
C ILE A 126 2.84 23.45 11.92
N TRP A 127 3.62 24.30 12.58
CA TRP A 127 4.83 23.92 13.30
C TRP A 127 4.58 23.47 14.75
N GLY A 128 3.30 23.36 15.17
CA GLY A 128 2.93 23.01 16.54
C GLY A 128 2.94 24.19 17.52
N PRO A 129 2.84 23.89 18.84
CA PRO A 129 2.79 22.57 19.42
C PRO A 129 1.48 21.85 19.10
N TYR A 130 1.57 20.55 18.88
CA TYR A 130 0.42 19.67 18.60
C TYR A 130 -0.16 19.11 19.89
N THR A 131 -1.47 19.16 20.02
CA THR A 131 -2.23 18.57 21.13
C THR A 131 -2.81 17.24 20.68
N PRO A 132 -2.48 16.11 21.34
CA PRO A 132 -2.99 14.81 20.96
C PRO A 132 -4.51 14.70 21.14
N TYR A 133 -5.16 13.91 20.28
CA TYR A 133 -6.55 13.53 20.49
C TYR A 133 -6.69 12.76 21.80
N PRO A 134 -7.68 13.12 22.66
CA PRO A 134 -7.78 12.53 24.01
C PRO A 134 -8.03 11.03 24.04
N ASN A 135 -8.64 10.50 22.96
CA ASN A 135 -9.03 9.09 22.87
C ASN A 135 -8.18 8.32 21.84
N ASN A 136 -6.92 8.71 21.64
CA ASN A 136 -6.01 7.91 20.83
C ASN A 136 -5.81 6.50 21.44
N PRO A 137 -5.66 5.45 20.63
CA PRO A 137 -5.70 5.46 19.16
C PRO A 137 -7.11 5.69 18.62
N VAL A 138 -7.22 6.49 17.57
CA VAL A 138 -8.49 6.78 16.91
C VAL A 138 -9.00 5.63 16.07
N LEU A 139 -8.10 4.75 15.60
CA LEU A 139 -8.43 3.51 14.88
C LEU A 139 -7.44 2.40 15.23
N THR A 140 -7.94 1.23 15.61
CA THR A 140 -7.14 0.00 15.73
C THR A 140 -8.02 -1.22 15.90
N ASN A 141 -7.61 -2.37 15.35
CA ASN A 141 -8.24 -3.67 15.61
C ASN A 141 -7.41 -4.56 16.56
N ARG A 142 -6.31 -4.06 17.12
CA ARG A 142 -5.37 -4.84 17.95
C ARG A 142 -5.99 -5.54 19.15
N ASN A 143 -7.09 -4.99 19.69
CA ASN A 143 -7.79 -5.54 20.83
C ASN A 143 -8.91 -6.51 20.46
N LEU A 144 -9.14 -6.74 19.16
CA LEU A 144 -10.17 -7.62 18.62
C LEU A 144 -9.55 -8.97 18.23
N GLY A 145 -9.02 -9.71 19.21
CA GLY A 145 -8.40 -11.02 18.98
C GLY A 145 -9.35 -11.98 18.25
N GLY A 146 -8.88 -12.57 17.16
CA GLY A 146 -9.67 -13.47 16.33
C GLY A 146 -10.62 -12.79 15.34
N TYR A 147 -10.71 -11.47 15.31
CA TYR A 147 -11.49 -10.75 14.32
C TYR A 147 -10.82 -10.83 12.94
N GLN A 148 -11.60 -10.95 11.88
CA GLN A 148 -11.06 -11.23 10.55
C GLN A 148 -10.17 -10.12 10.02
N ILE A 149 -10.49 -8.84 10.28
CA ILE A 149 -9.67 -7.69 9.88
C ILE A 149 -8.73 -7.35 11.02
N GLN A 150 -7.43 -7.30 10.72
CA GLN A 150 -6.36 -6.98 11.66
C GLN A 150 -5.40 -5.96 11.07
N ALA A 151 -4.49 -5.43 11.90
CA ALA A 151 -3.46 -4.47 11.51
C ALA A 151 -4.00 -3.18 10.85
N ALA A 152 -5.14 -2.68 11.34
CA ALA A 152 -5.72 -1.43 10.85
C ALA A 152 -4.84 -0.23 11.22
N GLY A 153 -4.31 0.46 10.20
CA GLY A 153 -3.43 1.61 10.39
C GLY A 153 -2.98 2.22 9.06
N HIS A 154 -2.10 3.21 9.11
CA HIS A 154 -1.51 3.91 7.97
C HIS A 154 -2.55 4.29 6.90
N GLY A 155 -3.16 5.46 7.00
CA GLY A 155 -4.20 5.85 6.05
C GLY A 155 -4.39 7.35 5.95
N ASP A 156 -5.31 7.71 5.08
CA ASP A 156 -5.67 9.07 4.68
C ASP A 156 -7.13 9.37 4.95
N ILE A 157 -7.42 10.59 5.41
CA ILE A 157 -8.76 11.12 5.55
C ILE A 157 -9.15 11.86 4.26
N LEU A 158 -10.36 11.64 3.80
CA LEU A 158 -10.89 12.28 2.59
C LEU A 158 -12.37 12.63 2.74
N GLU A 159 -12.78 13.67 2.03
CA GLU A 159 -14.18 14.05 1.87
C GLU A 159 -14.61 13.74 0.43
N ASP A 160 -15.75 13.06 0.26
CA ASP A 160 -16.30 12.81 -1.06
C ASP A 160 -17.08 14.03 -1.58
N ASN A 161 -17.50 13.97 -2.85
CA ASN A 161 -18.23 15.06 -3.50
C ASN A 161 -19.61 15.37 -2.87
N ASP A 162 -20.12 14.47 -2.06
CA ASP A 162 -21.41 14.59 -1.39
C ASP A 162 -21.28 15.04 0.08
N GLY A 163 -20.04 15.30 0.54
CA GLY A 163 -19.74 15.77 1.89
C GLY A 163 -19.64 14.65 2.93
N ASN A 164 -19.57 13.39 2.50
CA ASN A 164 -19.30 12.29 3.42
C ASN A 164 -17.79 12.19 3.66
N TRP A 165 -17.41 11.90 4.90
CA TRP A 165 -16.02 11.76 5.30
C TRP A 165 -15.64 10.30 5.46
N TRP A 166 -14.49 9.95 4.91
CA TRP A 166 -13.96 8.60 4.83
C TRP A 166 -12.51 8.56 5.29
N PHE A 167 -12.10 7.38 5.74
CA PHE A 167 -10.71 7.07 6.00
C PHE A 167 -10.32 5.82 5.22
N ALA A 168 -9.38 5.97 4.29
CA ALA A 168 -8.79 4.88 3.54
C ALA A 168 -7.50 4.45 4.24
N HIS A 169 -7.38 3.19 4.61
CA HIS A 169 -6.24 2.72 5.39
C HIS A 169 -5.84 1.29 5.04
N LEU A 170 -4.67 0.89 5.50
CA LEU A 170 -4.17 -0.47 5.35
C LEU A 170 -4.71 -1.37 6.45
N ALA A 171 -5.01 -2.61 6.07
CA ALA A 171 -5.29 -3.72 6.98
C ALA A 171 -4.98 -5.04 6.27
N PHE A 172 -5.10 -6.16 6.94
CA PHE A 172 -5.14 -7.47 6.30
C PHE A 172 -6.30 -8.30 6.84
N ARG A 173 -6.81 -9.20 5.99
CA ARG A 173 -7.77 -10.22 6.41
C ARG A 173 -7.02 -11.48 6.80
N GLN A 174 -7.32 -12.04 7.97
CA GLN A 174 -6.86 -13.38 8.35
C GLN A 174 -7.91 -14.43 7.96
N ILE A 175 -7.48 -15.67 7.74
CA ILE A 175 -8.34 -16.75 7.23
C ILE A 175 -9.53 -16.95 8.16
N HIS A 176 -9.31 -17.09 9.46
CA HIS A 176 -10.36 -17.07 10.49
C HIS A 176 -9.76 -16.93 11.91
N MET A 177 -10.64 -16.83 12.93
CA MET A 177 -10.23 -16.54 14.32
C MET A 177 -9.20 -17.51 14.93
N TRP A 178 -9.16 -18.75 14.48
CA TRP A 178 -8.22 -19.77 14.98
C TRP A 178 -6.97 -19.91 14.12
N GLN A 179 -7.01 -19.41 12.90
CA GLN A 179 -5.90 -19.40 11.96
C GLN A 179 -5.59 -17.95 11.60
N THR A 180 -4.69 -17.39 12.36
CA THR A 180 -4.29 -15.98 12.22
C THR A 180 -3.35 -15.75 11.02
N TYR A 181 -3.32 -16.69 10.08
CA TYR A 181 -2.56 -16.54 8.84
C TYR A 181 -3.31 -15.71 7.82
N HIS A 182 -2.57 -14.98 7.04
CA HIS A 182 -3.05 -14.27 5.86
C HIS A 182 -2.02 -14.42 4.75
N HIS A 183 -2.46 -14.50 3.49
CA HIS A 183 -1.59 -14.61 2.32
C HIS A 183 -1.96 -13.63 1.20
N LEU A 184 -3.03 -12.86 1.38
CA LEU A 184 -3.41 -11.81 0.43
C LEU A 184 -2.56 -10.55 0.58
N GLY A 185 -1.80 -10.46 1.67
CA GLY A 185 -1.05 -9.26 2.02
C GLY A 185 -1.92 -8.18 2.63
N ARG A 186 -1.44 -6.94 2.60
CA ARG A 186 -2.22 -5.79 3.06
C ARG A 186 -3.21 -5.35 2.00
N GLU A 187 -4.41 -5.04 2.44
CA GLU A 187 -5.52 -4.59 1.62
C GLU A 187 -5.91 -3.18 2.04
N VAL A 188 -6.59 -2.44 1.17
CA VAL A 188 -7.12 -1.12 1.50
C VAL A 188 -8.55 -1.27 2.00
N CYS A 189 -8.78 -0.77 3.21
CA CYS A 189 -10.10 -0.67 3.80
C CYS A 189 -10.60 0.78 3.76
N LEU A 190 -11.90 0.95 3.63
CA LEU A 190 -12.55 2.25 3.67
C LEU A 190 -13.57 2.25 4.81
N VAL A 191 -13.46 3.20 5.73
CA VAL A 191 -14.37 3.34 6.88
C VAL A 191 -14.86 4.78 7.03
N PRO A 192 -16.04 5.02 7.62
CA PRO A 192 -16.56 6.37 7.80
C PRO A 192 -15.76 7.16 8.83
N VAL A 193 -15.77 8.47 8.68
CA VAL A 193 -15.26 9.43 9.66
C VAL A 193 -16.41 10.32 10.14
N LYS A 194 -16.46 10.59 11.44
CA LYS A 194 -17.48 11.45 12.04
C LYS A 194 -16.81 12.58 12.83
N TRP A 195 -17.18 13.80 12.51
CA TRP A 195 -16.76 14.98 13.25
C TRP A 195 -17.65 15.21 14.46
N ASN A 196 -17.05 15.58 15.59
CA ASN A 196 -17.79 16.01 16.78
C ASN A 196 -17.80 17.56 16.89
N ASP A 197 -18.63 18.06 17.81
CA ASP A 197 -18.81 19.51 17.99
C ASP A 197 -17.55 20.25 18.45
N ASP A 198 -16.61 19.55 19.06
CA ASP A 198 -15.32 20.12 19.51
C ASP A 198 -14.27 20.17 18.40
N GLY A 199 -14.63 19.78 17.17
CA GLY A 199 -13.75 19.72 16.01
C GLY A 199 -12.70 18.62 16.09
N TRP A 200 -12.95 17.55 16.84
CA TRP A 200 -12.25 16.29 16.74
C TRP A 200 -13.03 15.33 15.84
N PHE A 201 -12.39 14.30 15.33
CA PHE A 201 -13.06 13.28 14.53
C PHE A 201 -12.80 11.87 15.07
N GLU A 202 -13.72 10.99 14.78
CA GLU A 202 -13.68 9.56 15.08
C GLU A 202 -13.63 8.78 13.76
N ILE A 203 -12.90 7.68 13.73
CA ILE A 203 -12.71 6.85 12.55
C ILE A 203 -13.35 5.48 12.77
N GLY A 204 -14.03 4.98 11.73
CA GLY A 204 -14.62 3.66 11.73
C GLY A 204 -15.84 3.54 12.65
N VAL A 205 -16.04 2.35 13.18
CA VAL A 205 -17.11 2.06 14.12
C VAL A 205 -16.50 1.83 15.49
N ASN A 206 -16.70 2.78 16.41
CA ASN A 206 -16.08 2.75 17.74
C ASN A 206 -14.54 2.63 17.71
N GLY A 207 -13.88 3.32 16.77
CA GLY A 207 -12.43 3.27 16.61
C GLY A 207 -11.91 1.95 16.05
N THR A 208 -12.73 1.19 15.34
CA THR A 208 -12.35 -0.08 14.71
C THR A 208 -12.78 -0.15 13.25
N THR A 209 -12.13 -1.03 12.50
CA THR A 209 -12.52 -1.38 11.12
C THR A 209 -13.42 -2.61 11.15
N PRO A 210 -14.72 -2.46 10.89
CA PRO A 210 -15.65 -3.58 10.81
C PRO A 210 -15.52 -4.32 9.46
N ILE A 211 -16.06 -5.54 9.37
CA ILE A 211 -16.15 -6.30 8.10
C ILE A 211 -17.15 -5.63 7.14
N GLU A 212 -18.21 -5.07 7.68
CA GLU A 212 -19.27 -4.40 6.92
C GLU A 212 -19.44 -2.96 7.40
N VAL A 213 -19.64 -2.06 6.47
CA VAL A 213 -19.87 -0.63 6.73
C VAL A 213 -21.21 -0.24 6.10
N GLU A 214 -22.03 0.48 6.86
CA GLU A 214 -23.22 1.11 6.32
C GLU A 214 -22.83 2.28 5.41
N LEU A 215 -23.31 2.25 4.17
CA LEU A 215 -23.11 3.35 3.24
C LEU A 215 -24.21 4.41 3.40
N PRO A 216 -23.89 5.69 3.23
CA PRO A 216 -24.89 6.74 3.12
C PRO A 216 -25.90 6.47 2.00
N ASP A 217 -27.15 6.89 2.18
CA ASP A 217 -28.25 6.63 1.22
C ASP A 217 -27.99 7.19 -0.19
N ASN A 218 -27.15 8.21 -0.31
CA ASN A 218 -26.75 8.83 -1.56
C ASN A 218 -25.67 8.06 -2.34
N ILE A 219 -25.02 7.08 -1.72
CA ILE A 219 -24.02 6.25 -2.37
C ILE A 219 -24.66 5.01 -3.00
N LYS A 220 -24.53 4.89 -4.33
CA LYS A 220 -24.93 3.70 -5.06
C LYS A 220 -23.78 2.69 -5.10
N PHE A 221 -23.93 1.61 -4.36
CA PHE A 221 -22.97 0.51 -4.39
C PHE A 221 -23.28 -0.44 -5.56
N THR A 222 -22.30 -0.72 -6.37
CA THR A 222 -22.35 -1.78 -7.39
C THR A 222 -21.45 -2.91 -6.94
N PRO A 223 -22.00 -4.10 -6.61
CA PRO A 223 -21.16 -5.23 -6.22
C PRO A 223 -20.14 -5.57 -7.29
N GLN A 224 -18.90 -5.72 -6.90
CA GLN A 224 -17.85 -6.17 -7.78
C GLN A 224 -17.99 -7.67 -8.04
N LYS A 225 -17.87 -8.10 -9.30
CA LYS A 225 -17.81 -9.51 -9.62
C LYS A 225 -16.39 -10.02 -9.39
N PHE A 226 -16.24 -11.03 -8.57
CA PHE A 226 -14.96 -11.72 -8.31
C PHE A 226 -14.66 -12.82 -9.33
N SER A 227 -15.12 -12.70 -10.55
CA SER A 227 -14.79 -13.60 -11.64
C SER A 227 -14.13 -12.83 -12.77
N TYR A 228 -12.96 -13.31 -13.18
CA TYR A 228 -12.22 -12.80 -14.32
C TYR A 228 -12.31 -13.80 -15.46
N ASP A 229 -12.67 -13.34 -16.64
CA ASP A 229 -12.51 -14.07 -17.88
C ASP A 229 -11.66 -13.21 -18.81
N LYS A 230 -10.38 -13.59 -18.94
CA LYS A 230 -9.39 -12.82 -19.71
C LYS A 230 -9.11 -13.51 -21.03
N THR A 231 -9.59 -12.93 -22.10
CA THR A 231 -9.36 -13.43 -23.46
C THR A 231 -8.13 -12.83 -24.13
N PHE A 232 -7.48 -11.85 -23.49
CA PHE A 232 -6.34 -11.07 -24.01
C PHE A 232 -6.63 -10.26 -25.30
N GLU A 233 -7.89 -10.19 -25.74
CA GLU A 233 -8.28 -9.43 -26.92
C GLU A 233 -8.22 -7.92 -26.69
N ASN A 234 -8.40 -7.48 -25.46
CA ASN A 234 -8.43 -6.08 -25.09
C ASN A 234 -7.14 -5.67 -24.35
N LEU A 235 -6.33 -4.83 -24.99
CA LEU A 235 -5.09 -4.33 -24.41
C LEU A 235 -5.29 -3.29 -23.30
N ASP A 236 -6.51 -2.75 -23.15
CA ASP A 236 -6.84 -1.79 -22.07
C ASP A 236 -6.82 -2.44 -20.68
N GLU A 237 -6.83 -3.77 -20.63
CA GLU A 237 -6.71 -4.55 -19.38
C GLU A 237 -5.27 -4.66 -18.85
N LYS A 238 -4.30 -3.99 -19.46
CA LYS A 238 -2.89 -4.03 -19.04
C LYS A 238 -2.65 -3.55 -17.61
N LEU A 239 -3.51 -2.70 -17.07
CA LEU A 239 -3.40 -2.18 -15.71
C LEU A 239 -3.62 -3.26 -14.63
N ASP A 240 -4.28 -4.37 -14.97
CA ASP A 240 -4.49 -5.49 -14.05
C ASP A 240 -3.24 -6.38 -13.91
N TRP A 241 -2.31 -6.29 -14.87
CA TRP A 241 -1.14 -7.14 -14.89
C TRP A 241 -0.03 -6.63 -13.98
N CYS A 242 0.47 -7.52 -13.15
CA CYS A 242 1.63 -7.31 -12.29
C CYS A 242 2.80 -8.13 -12.80
N TYR A 243 4.00 -7.61 -12.56
CA TYR A 243 5.25 -8.24 -12.94
C TYR A 243 6.14 -8.41 -11.71
N ILE A 244 7.08 -9.34 -11.78
CA ILE A 244 8.10 -9.46 -10.76
C ILE A 244 9.24 -8.50 -11.11
N ARG A 245 9.46 -7.50 -10.24
CA ARG A 245 10.44 -6.43 -10.41
C ARG A 245 10.27 -5.65 -11.72
N ILE A 246 11.36 -5.38 -12.45
CA ILE A 246 11.34 -4.61 -13.70
C ILE A 246 11.21 -5.58 -14.88
N PRO A 247 10.05 -5.63 -15.56
CA PRO A 247 9.87 -6.55 -16.67
C PRO A 247 10.67 -6.13 -17.88
N HIS A 248 11.23 -7.10 -18.59
CA HIS A 248 11.81 -6.93 -19.92
C HIS A 248 10.67 -7.05 -20.94
N MET A 249 10.03 -5.93 -21.27
CA MET A 249 8.79 -5.89 -22.07
C MET A 249 8.90 -6.53 -23.44
N GLU A 250 10.09 -6.65 -24.01
CA GLU A 250 10.37 -7.39 -25.24
C GLU A 250 10.09 -8.90 -25.15
N ASN A 251 9.93 -9.42 -23.93
CA ASN A 251 9.58 -10.82 -23.69
C ASN A 251 8.06 -11.05 -23.56
N TYR A 252 7.24 -10.00 -23.68
CA TYR A 252 5.80 -10.07 -23.49
C TYR A 252 5.06 -9.61 -24.74
N LYS A 253 4.12 -10.42 -25.20
CA LYS A 253 3.25 -10.05 -26.30
C LYS A 253 1.81 -10.39 -25.96
N PHE A 254 0.97 -9.37 -25.92
CA PHE A 254 -0.46 -9.47 -25.71
C PHE A 254 -1.15 -9.25 -27.06
N ASP A 255 -1.89 -10.23 -27.53
CA ASP A 255 -2.71 -10.08 -28.72
C ASP A 255 -4.00 -10.92 -28.62
N LYS A 256 -4.82 -10.87 -29.67
CA LYS A 256 -6.10 -11.63 -29.73
C LYS A 256 -5.95 -13.15 -29.63
N ASN A 257 -4.75 -13.70 -29.77
CA ASN A 257 -4.49 -15.14 -29.68
C ASN A 257 -4.06 -15.55 -28.27
N GLY A 258 -3.78 -14.58 -27.39
CA GLY A 258 -3.39 -14.84 -26.01
C GLY A 258 -2.22 -14.00 -25.54
N LEU A 259 -1.64 -14.41 -24.43
CA LEU A 259 -0.41 -13.88 -23.85
C LEU A 259 0.75 -14.80 -24.24
N GLU A 260 1.69 -14.28 -25.02
CA GLU A 260 2.93 -14.97 -25.34
C GLU A 260 4.05 -14.45 -24.41
N LEU A 261 4.68 -15.39 -23.68
CA LEU A 261 5.79 -15.14 -22.78
C LEU A 261 7.05 -15.82 -23.31
N LYS A 262 8.09 -15.05 -23.59
CA LYS A 262 9.39 -15.58 -24.00
C LYS A 262 10.21 -15.91 -22.75
N GLY A 263 10.45 -17.21 -22.51
CA GLY A 263 11.29 -17.67 -21.42
C GLY A 263 12.74 -17.19 -21.52
N THR A 264 13.38 -17.04 -20.37
CA THR A 264 14.80 -16.71 -20.24
C THR A 264 15.45 -17.68 -19.26
N ASP A 265 16.77 -17.54 -19.03
CA ASP A 265 17.49 -18.32 -18.02
C ASP A 265 17.14 -17.93 -16.57
N VAL A 266 16.47 -16.78 -16.39
CA VAL A 266 15.98 -16.32 -15.08
C VAL A 266 14.66 -16.99 -14.75
N THR A 267 14.59 -17.64 -13.62
CA THR A 267 13.40 -18.35 -13.10
C THR A 267 12.72 -17.57 -11.99
N ILE A 268 11.55 -18.02 -11.58
CA ILE A 268 10.83 -17.43 -10.44
C ILE A 268 11.48 -17.73 -9.07
N ASP A 269 12.47 -18.63 -9.03
CA ASP A 269 13.30 -18.90 -7.84
C ASP A 269 14.44 -17.88 -7.67
N ASP A 270 14.69 -17.02 -8.66
CA ASP A 270 15.81 -16.10 -8.68
C ASP A 270 15.43 -14.71 -8.17
N VAL A 271 16.33 -14.07 -7.43
CA VAL A 271 16.20 -12.65 -7.04
C VAL A 271 16.56 -11.78 -8.26
N ALA A 272 15.73 -11.84 -9.31
CA ALA A 272 15.90 -11.17 -10.59
C ALA A 272 14.54 -10.85 -11.23
N SER A 273 14.50 -10.53 -12.52
CA SER A 273 13.29 -10.23 -13.28
C SER A 273 12.95 -11.37 -14.24
N PRO A 274 12.28 -12.43 -13.79
CA PRO A 274 11.81 -13.51 -14.66
C PRO A 274 10.71 -13.01 -15.61
N THR A 275 10.49 -13.74 -16.70
CA THR A 275 9.33 -13.49 -17.55
C THR A 275 8.09 -14.05 -16.86
N PHE A 276 7.36 -13.17 -16.20
CA PHE A 276 6.19 -13.48 -15.39
C PHE A 276 5.14 -12.37 -15.54
N ALA A 277 3.90 -12.74 -15.78
CA ALA A 277 2.76 -11.84 -15.74
C ALA A 277 1.69 -12.42 -14.83
N GLY A 278 1.24 -11.68 -13.85
CA GLY A 278 0.30 -12.14 -12.85
C GLY A 278 -0.82 -11.14 -12.58
N ILE A 279 -1.89 -11.64 -12.00
CA ILE A 279 -3.01 -10.87 -11.48
C ILE A 279 -3.02 -11.06 -9.96
N ARG A 280 -3.27 -10.00 -9.21
CA ARG A 280 -3.34 -10.11 -7.76
C ARG A 280 -4.51 -10.96 -7.32
N GLN A 281 -4.22 -11.91 -6.45
CA GLN A 281 -5.25 -12.68 -5.76
C GLN A 281 -5.97 -11.78 -4.75
N THR A 282 -7.32 -11.79 -4.78
CA THR A 282 -8.17 -10.98 -3.89
C THR A 282 -9.02 -11.81 -2.95
N GLU A 283 -9.12 -13.13 -3.20
CA GLU A 283 -9.90 -14.05 -2.39
C GLU A 283 -9.05 -15.21 -1.87
N PHE A 284 -9.42 -15.76 -0.71
CA PHE A 284 -8.70 -16.89 -0.12
C PHE A 284 -8.88 -18.16 -0.95
N ASP A 285 -10.08 -18.38 -1.47
CA ASP A 285 -10.44 -19.55 -2.27
C ASP A 285 -10.64 -19.13 -3.72
N LEU A 286 -9.90 -19.78 -4.63
CA LEU A 286 -9.95 -19.52 -6.07
C LEU A 286 -9.96 -20.81 -6.88
N ASP A 287 -10.75 -20.79 -7.96
CA ASP A 287 -10.64 -21.74 -9.06
C ASP A 287 -10.05 -21.04 -10.29
N ILE A 288 -8.91 -21.52 -10.77
CA ILE A 288 -8.25 -20.95 -11.97
C ILE A 288 -8.20 -21.98 -13.08
N ASN A 289 -8.70 -21.59 -14.24
CA ASN A 289 -8.57 -22.36 -15.47
C ASN A 289 -7.74 -21.54 -16.47
N CYS A 290 -6.72 -22.15 -17.05
CA CYS A 290 -5.86 -21.53 -18.03
C CYS A 290 -5.40 -22.54 -19.07
N ASP A 291 -5.49 -22.17 -20.34
CA ASP A 291 -4.93 -22.96 -21.44
C ASP A 291 -3.47 -22.54 -21.67
N VAL A 292 -2.55 -23.46 -21.42
CA VAL A 292 -1.11 -23.24 -21.60
C VAL A 292 -0.61 -23.99 -22.83
N ILE A 293 0.00 -23.29 -23.78
CA ILE A 293 0.69 -23.87 -24.94
C ILE A 293 2.20 -23.83 -24.65
N PRO A 294 2.83 -24.96 -24.26
CA PRO A 294 4.22 -24.96 -23.86
C PRO A 294 5.15 -24.79 -25.07
N GLY A 295 5.86 -23.68 -25.11
CA GLY A 295 6.88 -23.36 -26.13
C GLY A 295 8.32 -23.40 -25.60
N ALA A 296 8.49 -23.22 -24.31
CA ALA A 296 9.79 -23.26 -23.62
C ALA A 296 10.00 -24.63 -22.94
N GLU A 297 11.22 -24.86 -22.41
CA GLU A 297 11.53 -26.06 -21.63
C GLU A 297 10.64 -26.18 -20.41
N LYS A 298 10.37 -25.06 -19.71
CA LYS A 298 9.44 -24.99 -18.59
C LYS A 298 8.51 -23.79 -18.72
N SER A 299 7.25 -24.03 -18.48
CA SER A 299 6.22 -22.98 -18.43
C SER A 299 5.06 -23.47 -17.55
N GLY A 300 4.20 -22.56 -17.09
CA GLY A 300 3.08 -22.98 -16.26
C GLY A 300 2.35 -21.83 -15.58
N ILE A 301 1.63 -22.16 -14.54
CA ILE A 301 0.92 -21.23 -13.67
C ILE A 301 1.51 -21.32 -12.28
N SER A 302 1.65 -20.16 -11.62
CA SER A 302 2.14 -20.08 -10.25
C SER A 302 1.23 -19.23 -9.38
N PHE A 303 0.99 -19.68 -8.15
CA PHE A 303 0.61 -18.84 -7.02
C PHE A 303 1.91 -18.38 -6.38
N TYR A 304 2.27 -17.13 -6.65
CA TYR A 304 3.57 -16.59 -6.30
C TYR A 304 3.47 -15.56 -5.17
N MET A 305 4.24 -15.75 -4.11
CA MET A 305 4.44 -14.78 -3.04
C MET A 305 5.83 -14.14 -3.15
N ASP A 306 6.87 -14.97 -3.17
CA ASP A 306 8.27 -14.60 -3.37
C ASP A 306 9.08 -15.78 -3.95
N GLU A 307 10.39 -15.62 -4.13
CA GLU A 307 11.27 -16.64 -4.71
C GLU A 307 11.36 -17.92 -3.87
N LYS A 308 10.93 -17.88 -2.63
CA LYS A 308 11.01 -19.01 -1.68
C LYS A 308 9.66 -19.57 -1.32
N HIS A 309 8.57 -18.90 -1.70
CA HIS A 309 7.21 -19.27 -1.34
C HIS A 309 6.30 -19.16 -2.56
N HIS A 310 6.11 -20.27 -3.27
CA HIS A 310 5.20 -20.35 -4.40
C HIS A 310 4.75 -21.79 -4.68
N TYR A 311 3.61 -21.94 -5.31
CA TYR A 311 3.02 -23.20 -5.77
C TYR A 311 2.82 -23.11 -7.27
N GLU A 312 3.19 -24.18 -8.00
CA GLU A 312 3.16 -24.17 -9.45
C GLU A 312 2.51 -25.43 -10.00
N VAL A 313 1.87 -25.27 -11.15
CA VAL A 313 1.63 -26.36 -12.09
C VAL A 313 2.54 -26.10 -13.30
N VAL A 314 3.53 -26.97 -13.46
CA VAL A 314 4.59 -26.81 -14.46
C VAL A 314 4.39 -27.79 -15.60
N VAL A 315 4.54 -27.28 -16.81
CA VAL A 315 4.70 -28.08 -18.03
C VAL A 315 6.17 -28.04 -18.40
N GLU A 316 6.85 -29.18 -18.33
CA GLU A 316 8.25 -29.34 -18.70
C GLU A 316 8.37 -30.17 -19.97
N LYS A 317 9.13 -29.68 -20.93
CA LYS A 317 9.43 -30.35 -22.18
C LYS A 317 10.93 -30.61 -22.28
N ASN A 318 11.30 -31.87 -22.38
CA ASN A 318 12.69 -32.29 -22.54
C ASN A 318 12.80 -33.41 -23.57
N GLU A 319 14.01 -33.97 -23.77
CA GLU A 319 14.27 -35.05 -24.74
C GLU A 319 13.44 -36.32 -24.47
N SER A 320 13.00 -36.55 -23.23
CA SER A 320 12.22 -37.73 -22.83
C SER A 320 10.72 -37.56 -23.01
N GLY A 321 10.26 -36.31 -23.29
CA GLY A 321 8.83 -36.04 -23.52
C GLY A 321 8.35 -34.74 -22.86
N THR A 322 7.02 -34.65 -22.76
CA THR A 322 6.34 -33.54 -22.07
C THR A 322 5.73 -34.06 -20.76
N PHE A 323 6.05 -33.40 -19.68
CA PHE A 323 5.61 -33.75 -18.34
C PHE A 323 4.80 -32.61 -17.74
N VAL A 324 3.78 -32.94 -16.98
CA VAL A 324 3.01 -31.99 -16.16
C VAL A 324 3.10 -32.43 -14.72
N TYR A 325 3.51 -31.53 -13.84
CA TYR A 325 3.64 -31.81 -12.42
C TYR A 325 3.35 -30.56 -11.57
N SER A 326 2.98 -30.77 -10.32
CA SER A 326 2.94 -29.69 -9.34
C SER A 326 4.28 -29.56 -8.64
N ARG A 327 4.73 -28.32 -8.42
CA ARG A 327 5.89 -27.98 -7.62
C ARG A 327 5.47 -27.06 -6.47
N GLN A 328 6.07 -27.27 -5.33
CA GLN A 328 5.87 -26.46 -4.16
C GLN A 328 7.25 -26.02 -3.64
N THR A 329 7.43 -24.72 -3.56
CA THR A 329 8.61 -24.11 -2.96
C THR A 329 8.21 -23.48 -1.64
N ILE A 330 8.77 -23.98 -0.54
CA ILE A 330 8.54 -23.47 0.82
C ILE A 330 9.91 -23.26 1.43
N GLY A 331 10.31 -21.99 1.54
CA GLY A 331 11.52 -21.59 2.22
C GLY A 331 11.43 -21.75 3.72
N CYS A 332 12.51 -21.46 4.42
CA CYS A 332 12.50 -21.41 5.87
C CYS A 332 11.55 -20.32 6.33
N ILE A 333 10.50 -20.69 7.02
CA ILE A 333 9.71 -19.77 7.84
C ILE A 333 10.60 -19.44 9.03
N TRP A 334 11.32 -18.35 8.91
CA TRP A 334 12.20 -17.95 9.99
C TRP A 334 11.53 -17.01 10.90
N GLN A 335 11.84 -17.18 12.10
CA GLN A 335 11.19 -16.46 13.18
C GLN A 335 12.10 -15.61 13.96
#